data_770a422da3ce8c30adf69bb7fdfb3893
#
_entry.id   770a422da3ce8c30adf69bb7fdfb3893
#
_cell.length_a   1.000
_cell.length_b   1.000
_cell.length_c   1.000
_cell.angle_alpha   90.00
_cell.angle_beta   90.00
_cell.angle_gamma   90.00
#
_symmetry.space_group_name_H-M   'P 1'
#
loop_
_entity.id
_entity.type
_entity.pdbx_description
1 polymer ?
#
loop_
_entity_poly.entity_id
_entity_poly.type
_entity_poly.pdbx_seq_one_letter_code
_entity_poly.pdbx_strand_id
1 'polypeptide(L)'
;MKRINIETGQPFRCGDIREDGFIFDAYQKSKMVKKTGYYKEIWRNPESHKREMARKKSNKKKKYDSISKQVNDFKVKKGCVMCGYNENPIALDFHHFNKKMKENNVSSFFKSSWKQFEKIKDEIKKCEVYCANCHRIEEHRLREEQRLKEDD
;
A
#
# COMPACT_ATOMS: atom_id res chain seq x y z
N MET A 1 -18.16 -18.56 -25.53
CA MET A 1 -19.12 -18.17 -24.49
C MET A 1 -18.52 -18.45 -23.12
N LYS A 2 -18.87 -17.68 -22.10
CA LYS A 2 -18.57 -17.98 -20.70
C LYS A 2 -19.70 -18.82 -20.13
N ARG A 3 -19.41 -19.86 -19.37
CA ARG A 3 -20.45 -20.59 -18.64
C ARG A 3 -21.04 -19.69 -17.54
N ILE A 4 -22.31 -19.92 -17.27
CA ILE A 4 -23.09 -19.17 -16.27
C ILE A 4 -23.16 -20.04 -15.02
N ASN A 5 -22.98 -19.44 -13.87
CA ASN A 5 -23.26 -20.07 -12.58
C ASN A 5 -24.78 -20.26 -12.47
N ILE A 6 -25.22 -21.50 -12.24
CA ILE A 6 -26.64 -21.87 -12.22
C ILE A 6 -27.38 -21.14 -11.09
N GLU A 7 -26.74 -20.96 -9.94
CA GLU A 7 -27.34 -20.30 -8.76
C GLU A 7 -27.56 -18.81 -8.96
N THR A 8 -26.63 -18.13 -9.62
CA THR A 8 -26.63 -16.67 -9.76
C THR A 8 -27.12 -16.17 -11.11
N GLY A 9 -27.23 -17.05 -12.12
CA GLY A 9 -27.53 -16.68 -13.50
C GLY A 9 -26.47 -15.82 -14.18
N GLN A 10 -25.29 -15.64 -13.56
CA GLN A 10 -24.21 -14.76 -14.00
C GLN A 10 -22.95 -15.58 -14.36
N PRO A 11 -22.04 -15.04 -15.18
CA PRO A 11 -20.73 -15.64 -15.35
C PRO A 11 -19.99 -15.82 -14.01
N PHE A 12 -19.27 -16.93 -13.85
CA PHE A 12 -18.49 -17.17 -12.64
C PHE A 12 -17.55 -16.02 -12.31
N ARG A 13 -17.48 -15.68 -11.03
CA ARG A 13 -16.58 -14.65 -10.46
C ARG A 13 -15.47 -15.30 -9.67
N CYS A 14 -14.32 -14.65 -9.61
CA CYS A 14 -13.21 -15.13 -8.77
C CYS A 14 -13.68 -15.33 -7.33
N GLY A 15 -13.51 -16.56 -6.82
CA GLY A 15 -13.99 -16.97 -5.50
C GLY A 15 -15.26 -17.80 -5.51
N ASP A 16 -16.03 -17.88 -6.62
CA ASP A 16 -17.18 -18.78 -6.70
C ASP A 16 -16.74 -20.24 -6.50
N ILE A 17 -17.55 -21.00 -5.78
CA ILE A 17 -17.25 -22.40 -5.44
C ILE A 17 -18.17 -23.31 -6.24
N ARG A 18 -17.59 -24.35 -6.84
CA ARG A 18 -18.31 -25.42 -7.54
C ARG A 18 -18.69 -26.52 -6.53
N GLU A 19 -19.67 -27.36 -6.86
CA GLU A 19 -20.18 -28.46 -6.02
C GLU A 19 -19.08 -29.41 -5.52
N ASP A 20 -18.02 -29.63 -6.31
CA ASP A 20 -16.85 -30.43 -5.92
C ASP A 20 -15.83 -29.64 -5.07
N GLY A 21 -16.16 -28.42 -4.63
CA GLY A 21 -15.35 -27.57 -3.77
C GLY A 21 -14.26 -26.79 -4.47
N PHE A 22 -14.12 -26.93 -5.81
CA PHE A 22 -13.13 -26.14 -6.55
C PHE A 22 -13.54 -24.67 -6.63
N ILE A 23 -12.54 -23.79 -6.48
CA ILE A 23 -12.71 -22.34 -6.47
C ILE A 23 -12.42 -21.78 -7.86
N PHE A 24 -13.35 -20.99 -8.40
CA PHE A 24 -13.15 -20.31 -9.68
C PHE A 24 -12.08 -19.23 -9.57
N ASP A 25 -11.11 -19.24 -10.46
CA ASP A 25 -10.01 -18.27 -10.52
C ASP A 25 -10.19 -17.25 -11.63
N ALA A 26 -10.34 -17.70 -12.84
CA ALA A 26 -10.41 -16.82 -13.99
C ALA A 26 -10.99 -17.50 -15.24
N TYR A 27 -11.34 -16.66 -16.22
CA TYR A 27 -11.52 -17.07 -17.59
C TYR A 27 -10.24 -16.82 -18.41
N GLN A 28 -9.64 -17.88 -18.94
CA GLN A 28 -8.50 -17.76 -19.84
C GLN A 28 -8.97 -17.74 -21.30
N LYS A 29 -8.52 -16.75 -22.09
CA LYS A 29 -8.72 -16.74 -23.52
C LYS A 29 -7.93 -17.91 -24.14
N SER A 30 -8.61 -18.86 -24.77
CA SER A 30 -7.97 -19.88 -25.58
C SER A 30 -7.32 -19.23 -26.81
N LYS A 31 -6.17 -19.76 -27.28
CA LYS A 31 -5.57 -19.34 -28.55
C LYS A 31 -6.55 -19.49 -29.73
N MET A 32 -7.56 -20.35 -29.60
CA MET A 32 -8.65 -20.56 -30.59
C MET A 32 -9.83 -19.60 -30.45
N VAL A 33 -9.82 -18.69 -29.46
CA VAL A 33 -10.96 -17.74 -29.21
C VAL A 33 -11.29 -16.88 -30.43
N LYS A 34 -10.30 -16.55 -31.26
CA LYS A 34 -10.56 -15.81 -32.52
C LYS A 34 -11.48 -16.55 -33.49
N LYS A 35 -11.56 -17.90 -33.41
CA LYS A 35 -12.42 -18.73 -34.25
C LYS A 35 -13.73 -19.17 -33.57
N THR A 36 -13.73 -19.42 -32.25
CA THR A 36 -14.84 -20.09 -31.56
C THR A 36 -15.51 -19.29 -30.47
N GLY A 37 -14.91 -18.12 -30.02
CA GLY A 37 -15.44 -17.33 -28.92
C GLY A 37 -15.37 -18.03 -27.54
N TYR A 38 -14.61 -19.11 -27.42
CA TYR A 38 -14.59 -19.96 -26.23
C TYR A 38 -13.58 -19.44 -25.20
N TYR A 39 -14.02 -19.36 -23.94
CA TYR A 39 -13.16 -19.09 -22.78
C TYR A 39 -12.97 -20.38 -21.98
N LYS A 40 -11.74 -20.72 -21.62
CA LYS A 40 -11.42 -21.80 -20.69
C LYS A 40 -11.58 -21.31 -19.27
N GLU A 41 -12.34 -22.04 -18.46
CA GLU A 41 -12.45 -21.79 -17.02
C GLU A 41 -11.23 -22.35 -16.31
N ILE A 42 -10.69 -21.58 -15.39
CA ILE A 42 -9.61 -22.03 -14.50
C ILE A 42 -10.19 -22.17 -13.11
N TRP A 43 -10.15 -23.39 -12.62
CA TRP A 43 -10.59 -23.77 -11.29
C TRP A 43 -9.40 -24.22 -10.47
N ARG A 44 -9.35 -23.83 -9.20
CA ARG A 44 -8.27 -24.20 -8.27
C ARG A 44 -8.76 -25.12 -7.19
N ASN A 45 -7.92 -26.07 -6.84
CA ASN A 45 -8.14 -26.88 -5.64
C ASN A 45 -8.11 -25.95 -4.41
N PRO A 46 -9.08 -26.10 -3.46
CA PRO A 46 -9.19 -25.28 -2.27
C PRO A 46 -7.92 -25.20 -1.43
N GLU A 47 -7.25 -26.33 -1.24
CA GLU A 47 -6.01 -26.38 -0.45
C GLU A 47 -4.86 -25.65 -1.15
N SER A 48 -4.70 -25.83 -2.46
CA SER A 48 -3.67 -25.13 -3.22
C SER A 48 -3.93 -23.63 -3.22
N HIS A 49 -5.19 -23.20 -3.33
CA HIS A 49 -5.59 -21.81 -3.23
C HIS A 49 -5.26 -21.23 -1.84
N LYS A 50 -5.60 -21.95 -0.77
CA LYS A 50 -5.29 -21.56 0.62
C LYS A 50 -3.78 -21.40 0.84
N ARG A 51 -2.98 -22.36 0.36
CA ARG A 51 -1.50 -22.28 0.44
C ARG A 51 -0.95 -21.08 -0.34
N GLU A 52 -1.46 -20.82 -1.53
CA GLU A 52 -1.03 -19.67 -2.33
C GLU A 52 -1.39 -18.35 -1.66
N MET A 53 -2.60 -18.21 -1.12
CA MET A 53 -3.03 -17.01 -0.40
C MET A 53 -2.19 -16.77 0.86
N ALA A 54 -1.89 -17.83 1.61
CA ALA A 54 -0.99 -17.75 2.77
C ALA A 54 0.42 -17.30 2.36
N ARG A 55 0.97 -17.85 1.26
CA ARG A 55 2.27 -17.43 0.70
C ARG A 55 2.27 -15.96 0.26
N LYS A 56 1.22 -15.52 -0.46
CA LYS A 56 1.05 -14.12 -0.87
C LYS A 56 1.01 -13.18 0.33
N LYS A 57 0.24 -13.56 1.38
CA LYS A 57 0.15 -12.79 2.63
C LYS A 57 1.51 -12.69 3.33
N SER A 58 2.23 -13.82 3.45
CA SER A 58 3.57 -13.86 4.05
C SER A 58 4.56 -12.99 3.28
N ASN A 59 4.61 -13.12 1.95
CA ASN A 59 5.50 -12.31 1.12
C ASN A 59 5.18 -10.81 1.19
N LYS A 60 3.88 -10.46 1.23
CA LYS A 60 3.45 -9.08 1.43
C LYS A 60 3.91 -8.53 2.78
N LYS A 61 3.78 -9.32 3.85
CA LYS A 61 4.25 -8.96 5.19
C LYS A 61 5.76 -8.75 5.22
N LYS A 62 6.54 -9.72 4.73
CA LYS A 62 8.02 -9.62 4.68
C LYS A 62 8.49 -8.34 3.96
N LYS A 63 7.84 -8.01 2.86
CA LYS A 63 8.14 -6.80 2.10
C LYS A 63 7.80 -5.53 2.88
N TYR A 64 6.63 -5.50 3.51
CA TYR A 64 6.23 -4.39 4.38
C TYR A 64 7.24 -4.18 5.51
N ASP A 65 7.62 -5.26 6.21
CA ASP A 65 8.55 -5.22 7.33
C ASP A 65 9.94 -4.70 6.88
N SER A 66 10.40 -5.13 5.69
CA SER A 66 11.68 -4.66 5.11
C SER A 66 11.66 -3.16 4.81
N ILE A 67 10.57 -2.66 4.19
CA ILE A 67 10.43 -1.22 3.89
C ILE A 67 10.31 -0.42 5.18
N SER A 68 9.48 -0.88 6.12
CA SER A 68 9.30 -0.24 7.41
C SER A 68 10.62 -0.11 8.17
N LYS A 69 11.43 -1.17 8.16
CA LYS A 69 12.77 -1.13 8.76
C LYS A 69 13.65 -0.05 8.12
N GLN A 70 13.75 -0.01 6.79
CA GLN A 70 14.57 0.98 6.10
C GLN A 70 14.14 2.42 6.41
N VAL A 71 12.84 2.67 6.48
CA VAL A 71 12.30 4.00 6.81
C VAL A 71 12.56 4.35 8.27
N ASN A 72 12.45 3.39 9.17
CA ASN A 72 12.75 3.58 10.59
C ASN A 72 14.25 3.84 10.82
N ASP A 73 15.12 3.07 10.15
CA ASP A 73 16.57 3.28 10.18
C ASP A 73 16.94 4.69 9.68
N PHE A 74 16.28 5.15 8.62
CA PHE A 74 16.45 6.52 8.12
C PHE A 74 16.03 7.58 9.14
N LYS A 75 14.86 7.42 9.80
CA LYS A 75 14.38 8.34 10.83
C LYS A 75 15.37 8.45 11.99
N VAL A 76 15.84 7.30 12.50
CA VAL A 76 16.82 7.26 13.60
C VAL A 76 18.14 7.89 13.18
N LYS A 77 18.63 7.60 11.98
CA LYS A 77 19.86 8.19 11.46
C LYS A 77 19.79 9.71 11.32
N LYS A 78 18.63 10.24 10.90
CA LYS A 78 18.43 11.69 10.75
C LYS A 78 18.19 12.37 12.10
N GLY A 79 17.43 11.75 12.98
CA GLY A 79 16.97 12.36 14.23
C GLY A 79 16.02 13.55 14.03
N CYS A 80 15.51 14.06 15.13
CA CYS A 80 14.67 15.25 15.13
C CYS A 80 15.52 16.48 14.79
N VAL A 81 15.14 17.23 13.77
CA VAL A 81 15.87 18.43 13.33
C VAL A 81 15.89 19.53 14.39
N MET A 82 14.90 19.60 15.29
CA MET A 82 14.83 20.62 16.32
C MET A 82 15.56 20.27 17.62
N CYS A 83 15.41 19.03 18.12
CA CYS A 83 15.94 18.65 19.45
C CYS A 83 16.95 17.50 19.40
N GLY A 84 17.25 16.96 18.21
CA GLY A 84 18.22 15.86 18.05
C GLY A 84 17.74 14.48 18.49
N TYR A 85 16.50 14.33 19.00
CA TYR A 85 15.98 13.04 19.46
C TYR A 85 16.02 12.01 18.35
N ASN A 86 16.61 10.84 18.59
CA ASN A 86 16.80 9.78 17.59
C ASN A 86 16.72 8.35 18.14
N GLU A 87 16.23 8.16 19.39
CA GLU A 87 16.27 6.85 20.04
C GLU A 87 15.22 5.88 19.49
N ASN A 88 13.99 6.36 19.28
CA ASN A 88 12.87 5.50 18.89
C ASN A 88 12.19 6.04 17.62
N PRO A 89 12.20 5.26 16.49
CA PRO A 89 11.60 5.70 15.23
C PRO A 89 10.08 5.89 15.30
N ILE A 90 9.39 5.29 16.29
CA ILE A 90 7.94 5.44 16.48
C ILE A 90 7.62 6.87 16.94
N ALA A 91 8.51 7.48 17.71
CA ALA A 91 8.36 8.86 18.17
C ALA A 91 8.82 9.90 17.14
N LEU A 92 9.27 9.47 15.97
CA LEU A 92 9.75 10.32 14.88
C LEU A 92 8.76 10.35 13.72
N ASP A 93 8.38 11.54 13.28
CA ASP A 93 7.46 11.80 12.19
C ASP A 93 8.15 12.49 11.01
N PHE A 94 7.62 12.27 9.80
CA PHE A 94 7.99 13.06 8.63
C PHE A 94 7.12 14.31 8.53
N HIS A 95 7.75 15.47 8.46
CA HIS A 95 7.12 16.75 8.25
C HIS A 95 7.51 17.32 6.90
N HIS A 96 6.55 17.61 6.02
CA HIS A 96 6.83 18.25 4.75
C HIS A 96 7.15 19.73 4.96
N PHE A 97 8.34 20.16 4.54
CA PHE A 97 8.72 21.57 4.62
C PHE A 97 7.88 22.47 3.70
N ASN A 98 7.25 21.91 2.67
CA ASN A 98 6.28 22.61 1.83
C ASN A 98 5.03 21.77 1.60
N LYS A 99 3.91 22.15 2.22
CA LYS A 99 2.64 21.43 2.12
C LYS A 99 2.10 21.38 0.67
N LYS A 100 2.45 22.35 -0.18
CA LYS A 100 2.04 22.37 -1.60
C LYS A 100 2.77 21.31 -2.44
N MET A 101 3.96 20.87 -2.03
CA MET A 101 4.74 19.82 -2.70
C MET A 101 4.40 18.42 -2.24
N LYS A 102 3.51 18.30 -1.26
CA LYS A 102 3.07 17.01 -0.71
C LYS A 102 2.18 16.28 -1.71
N GLU A 103 2.65 15.15 -2.24
CA GLU A 103 1.85 14.28 -3.10
C GLU A 103 1.01 13.31 -2.27
N ASN A 104 1.60 12.74 -1.21
CA ASN A 104 0.92 11.77 -0.35
C ASN A 104 1.54 11.74 1.06
N ASN A 105 0.82 11.13 2.00
CA ASN A 105 1.41 10.79 3.29
C ASN A 105 2.41 9.65 3.12
N VAL A 106 3.61 9.77 3.68
CA VAL A 106 4.63 8.71 3.66
C VAL A 106 4.05 7.38 4.17
N SER A 107 3.20 7.42 5.20
CA SER A 107 2.54 6.23 5.75
C SER A 107 1.57 5.54 4.78
N SER A 108 1.00 6.23 3.81
CA SER A 108 0.08 5.65 2.83
C SER A 108 0.79 4.75 1.82
N PHE A 109 2.06 5.02 1.54
CA PHE A 109 2.85 4.23 0.59
C PHE A 109 3.19 2.83 1.07
N PHE A 110 3.20 2.59 2.40
CA PHE A 110 3.43 1.25 2.95
C PHE A 110 2.37 0.21 2.56
N LYS A 111 1.19 0.66 2.16
CA LYS A 111 0.08 -0.23 1.81
C LYS A 111 0.15 -0.79 0.40
N SER A 112 1.08 -0.33 -0.43
CA SER A 112 1.07 -0.63 -1.85
C SER A 112 2.34 -1.28 -2.42
N SER A 113 2.45 -1.42 -3.75
CA SER A 113 3.43 -2.28 -4.45
C SER A 113 4.85 -1.72 -4.49
N TRP A 114 5.83 -2.55 -4.92
CA TRP A 114 7.27 -2.20 -5.09
C TRP A 114 7.51 -0.92 -5.90
N LYS A 115 6.72 -0.64 -6.91
CA LYS A 115 6.83 0.60 -7.69
C LYS A 115 6.66 1.87 -6.86
N GLN A 116 6.06 1.74 -5.67
CA GLN A 116 5.87 2.86 -4.74
C GLN A 116 7.02 3.01 -3.74
N PHE A 117 7.94 2.06 -3.64
CA PHE A 117 9.12 2.22 -2.79
C PHE A 117 10.03 3.37 -3.27
N GLU A 118 10.23 3.49 -4.58
CA GLU A 118 10.96 4.64 -5.13
C GLU A 118 10.21 5.96 -4.86
N LYS A 119 8.88 5.96 -4.99
CA LYS A 119 8.08 7.14 -4.63
C LYS A 119 8.17 7.51 -3.15
N ILE A 120 8.30 6.52 -2.24
CA ILE A 120 8.56 6.79 -0.82
C ILE A 120 9.87 7.54 -0.64
N LYS A 121 10.94 7.12 -1.31
CA LYS A 121 12.25 7.78 -1.23
C LYS A 121 12.17 9.23 -1.70
N ASP A 122 11.47 9.46 -2.81
CA ASP A 122 11.32 10.80 -3.36
C ASP A 122 10.45 11.70 -2.46
N GLU A 123 9.40 11.14 -1.85
CA GLU A 123 8.57 11.87 -0.89
C GLU A 123 9.32 12.18 0.42
N ILE A 124 10.13 11.23 0.92
CA ILE A 124 10.97 11.43 2.11
C ILE A 124 11.99 12.58 1.90
N LYS A 125 12.51 12.77 0.69
CA LYS A 125 13.41 13.89 0.37
C LYS A 125 12.76 15.27 0.55
N LYS A 126 11.41 15.33 0.47
CA LYS A 126 10.61 16.54 0.67
C LYS A 126 10.25 16.76 2.13
N CYS A 127 10.78 15.93 3.05
CA CYS A 127 10.42 15.94 4.46
C CYS A 127 11.65 16.13 5.34
N GLU A 128 11.41 16.76 6.47
CA GLU A 128 12.29 16.73 7.62
C GLU A 128 11.77 15.76 8.67
N VAL A 129 12.64 15.32 9.57
CA VAL A 129 12.27 14.42 10.65
C VAL A 129 12.10 15.24 11.94
N TYR A 130 10.95 15.12 12.56
CA TYR A 130 10.63 15.75 13.84
C TYR A 130 10.22 14.69 14.85
N CYS A 131 10.55 14.85 16.12
CA CYS A 131 9.87 14.07 17.14
C CYS A 131 8.42 14.57 17.30
N ALA A 132 7.54 13.74 17.84
CA ALA A 132 6.11 14.05 17.96
C ALA A 132 5.83 15.38 18.70
N ASN A 133 6.66 15.75 19.67
CA ASN A 133 6.51 17.02 20.39
C ASN A 133 6.92 18.21 19.52
N CYS A 134 8.11 18.15 18.93
CA CYS A 134 8.60 19.23 18.04
C CYS A 134 7.71 19.38 16.80
N HIS A 135 7.16 18.28 16.28
CA HIS A 135 6.23 18.31 15.15
C HIS A 135 4.95 19.10 15.49
N ARG A 136 4.38 18.90 16.68
CA ARG A 136 3.20 19.67 17.15
C ARG A 136 3.52 21.15 17.35
N ILE A 137 4.68 21.46 17.90
CA ILE A 137 5.12 22.86 18.10
C ILE A 137 5.25 23.56 16.75
N GLU A 138 5.91 22.92 15.78
CA GLU A 138 6.11 23.48 14.43
C GLU A 138 4.79 23.65 13.68
N GLU A 139 3.90 22.66 13.75
CA GLU A 139 2.56 22.76 13.17
C GLU A 139 1.74 23.91 13.77
N HIS A 140 1.87 24.15 15.07
CA HIS A 140 1.21 25.29 15.73
C HIS A 140 1.78 26.62 15.23
N ARG A 141 3.12 26.75 15.23
CA ARG A 141 3.82 27.96 14.74
C ARG A 141 3.39 28.31 13.31
N LEU A 142 3.38 27.34 12.41
CA LEU A 142 2.98 27.55 11.01
C LEU A 142 1.51 27.97 10.86
N ARG A 143 0.62 27.48 11.72
CA ARG A 143 -0.79 27.92 11.73
C ARG A 143 -0.95 29.35 12.18
N GLU A 144 -0.24 29.77 13.23
CA GLU A 144 -0.26 31.17 13.69
C GLU A 144 0.29 32.11 12.61
N GLU A 145 1.38 31.76 11.94
CA GLU A 145 1.92 32.55 10.84
C GLU A 145 0.94 32.68 9.66
N GLN A 146 0.13 31.65 9.40
CA GLN A 146 -0.88 31.70 8.35
C GLN A 146 -2.04 32.63 8.73
N ARG A 147 -2.52 32.57 9.98
CA ARG A 147 -3.58 33.47 10.48
C ARG A 147 -3.19 34.93 10.37
N LEU A 148 -1.97 35.28 10.81
CA LEU A 148 -1.47 36.65 10.74
C LEU A 148 -1.38 37.21 9.32
N LYS A 149 -1.22 36.32 8.30
CA LYS A 149 -1.18 36.71 6.86
C LYS A 149 -2.56 36.83 6.23
N GLU A 150 -3.60 36.26 6.85
CA GLU A 150 -4.99 36.36 6.39
C GLU A 150 -5.71 37.57 6.97
N ASP A 151 -5.17 38.13 8.06
CA ASP A 151 -5.71 39.32 8.76
C ASP A 151 -5.11 40.66 8.25
N ASP A 152 -4.10 40.61 7.34
CA ASP A 152 -3.49 41.75 6.64
C ASP A 152 -4.07 41.90 5.22
#